data_01a327b9b04813c30f1d56fe3ed14ef9
#
_entry.id   01a327b9b04813c30f1d56fe3ed14ef9
#
_cell.length_a   1.000
_cell.length_b   1.000
_cell.length_c   1.000
_cell.angle_alpha   90.00
_cell.angle_beta   90.00
_cell.angle_gamma   90.00
#
_symmetry.space_group_name_H-M   'P 1'
#
loop_
_entity.id
_entity.type
_entity.pdbx_description
1 polymer ?
#
loop_
_entity_poly.entity_id
_entity_poly.type
_entity_poly.pdbx_seq_one_letter_code
_entity_poly.pdbx_strand_id
1 'polypeptide(L)'
;MTKTGGCLCGQVRYEAMTAPLMSGVCHCKNCQKQAGTAFSTLAAFQKADVDFVGELKLYQDSDTDTGNTVNRYFCGQCGSPIYSEVPAQPGMAFIKAGTLDDTDDFVAMFTVGRVKSKIGLSSPRMFPRFQRTLKCKSLRPFVDGKSPLFILTRS
;
A
#
# COMPACT_ATOMS: atom_id res chain seq x y z
N MET A 1 14.30 -2.07 14.08
CA MET A 1 14.82 -1.65 12.75
C MET A 1 13.97 -0.50 12.27
N THR A 2 14.61 0.60 11.94
CA THR A 2 13.96 1.80 11.40
C THR A 2 13.39 1.51 10.01
N LYS A 3 12.22 2.02 9.70
CA LYS A 3 11.62 1.95 8.37
C LYS A 3 11.44 3.36 7.82
N THR A 4 11.86 3.57 6.59
CA THR A 4 11.69 4.85 5.88
C THR A 4 10.74 4.70 4.70
N GLY A 5 10.20 5.81 4.26
CA GLY A 5 9.31 5.82 3.11
C GLY A 5 8.84 7.22 2.73
N GLY A 6 7.94 7.29 1.76
CA GLY A 6 7.42 8.58 1.32
C GLY A 6 6.53 8.52 0.10
N CYS A 7 6.22 9.69 -0.44
CA CYS A 7 5.40 9.83 -1.63
C CYS A 7 6.23 9.69 -2.91
N LEU A 8 5.54 9.48 -4.03
CA LEU A 8 6.15 9.31 -5.34
C LEU A 8 7.03 10.50 -5.77
N CYS A 9 6.65 11.74 -5.44
CA CYS A 9 7.40 12.94 -5.81
C CYS A 9 8.49 13.34 -4.80
N GLY A 10 8.62 12.65 -3.68
CA GLY A 10 9.61 12.90 -2.63
C GLY A 10 9.29 14.06 -1.68
N GLN A 11 8.22 14.85 -1.89
CA GLN A 11 7.89 15.98 -1.02
C GLN A 11 7.42 15.57 0.38
N VAL A 12 6.84 14.40 0.50
CA VAL A 12 6.49 13.82 1.79
C VAL A 12 7.41 12.64 2.05
N ARG A 13 8.08 12.66 3.19
CA ARG A 13 8.92 11.58 3.69
C ARG A 13 8.50 11.22 5.09
N TYR A 14 8.81 10.03 5.51
CA TYR A 14 8.64 9.62 6.90
C TYR A 14 9.70 8.62 7.32
N GLU A 15 9.93 8.59 8.63
CA GLU A 15 10.78 7.62 9.31
C GLU A 15 10.01 7.03 10.49
N ALA A 16 9.91 5.71 10.54
CA ALA A 16 9.37 4.98 11.68
C ALA A 16 10.52 4.34 12.46
N MET A 17 10.65 4.73 13.73
CA MET A 17 11.78 4.35 14.60
C MET A 17 11.73 2.90 15.04
N THR A 18 10.58 2.25 14.90
CA THR A 18 10.33 0.88 15.35
C THR A 18 9.92 -0.02 14.18
N ALA A 19 9.91 -1.33 14.39
CA ALA A 19 9.24 -2.25 13.50
C ALA A 19 7.71 -2.07 13.59
N PRO A 20 6.97 -2.39 12.51
CA PRO A 20 5.51 -2.33 12.57
C PRO A 20 4.98 -3.30 13.62
N LEU A 21 3.99 -2.86 14.40
CA LEU A 21 3.31 -3.69 15.40
C LEU A 21 2.51 -4.81 14.73
N MET A 22 1.96 -4.51 13.57
CA MET A 22 1.24 -5.48 12.74
C MET A 22 1.22 -5.02 11.28
N SER A 23 1.05 -5.96 10.37
CA SER A 23 0.91 -5.70 8.95
C SER A 23 -0.21 -6.56 8.36
N GLY A 24 -0.91 -6.05 7.37
CA GLY A 24 -2.04 -6.78 6.82
C GLY A 24 -2.61 -6.17 5.55
N VAL A 25 -3.70 -6.79 5.11
CA VAL A 25 -4.41 -6.43 3.89
C VAL A 25 -5.85 -6.05 4.23
N CYS A 26 -6.32 -4.93 3.70
CA CYS A 26 -7.69 -4.47 3.83
C CYS A 26 -8.43 -4.53 2.49
N HIS A 27 -9.55 -5.26 2.46
CA HIS A 27 -10.40 -5.43 1.27
C HIS A 27 -11.68 -4.57 1.29
N CYS A 28 -11.85 -3.65 2.24
CA CYS A 28 -13.02 -2.77 2.23
C CYS A 28 -13.00 -1.85 1.00
N LYS A 29 -14.18 -1.43 0.54
CA LYS A 29 -14.30 -0.63 -0.69
C LYS A 29 -13.56 0.69 -0.63
N ASN A 30 -13.56 1.34 0.53
CA ASN A 30 -12.88 2.62 0.72
C ASN A 30 -11.35 2.46 0.61
N CYS A 31 -10.79 1.39 1.20
CA CYS A 31 -9.37 1.07 1.07
C CYS A 31 -9.00 0.70 -0.37
N GLN A 32 -9.86 -0.04 -1.09
CA GLN A 32 -9.65 -0.36 -2.51
C GLN A 32 -9.61 0.92 -3.36
N LYS A 33 -10.61 1.80 -3.20
CA LYS A 33 -10.68 3.06 -3.95
C LYS A 33 -9.49 3.97 -3.67
N GLN A 34 -9.11 4.10 -2.39
CA GLN A 34 -7.98 4.94 -2.01
C GLN A 34 -6.65 4.40 -2.53
N ALA A 35 -6.46 3.09 -2.50
CA ALA A 35 -5.22 2.45 -2.96
C ALA A 35 -5.16 2.29 -4.50
N GLY A 36 -6.30 2.44 -5.19
CA GLY A 36 -6.38 2.18 -6.64
C GLY A 36 -6.16 0.71 -7.01
N THR A 37 -6.39 -0.21 -6.05
CA THR A 37 -6.18 -1.66 -6.23
C THR A 37 -7.33 -2.47 -5.62
N ALA A 38 -7.34 -3.80 -5.81
CA ALA A 38 -8.35 -4.69 -5.24
C ALA A 38 -8.26 -4.83 -3.70
N PHE A 39 -7.22 -4.31 -3.08
CA PHE A 39 -6.97 -4.29 -1.64
C PHE A 39 -5.97 -3.20 -1.28
N SER A 40 -5.80 -2.87 -0.01
CA SER A 40 -4.75 -1.98 0.47
C SER A 40 -3.85 -2.74 1.45
N THR A 41 -2.53 -2.63 1.28
CA THR A 41 -1.54 -3.16 2.22
C THR A 41 -1.23 -2.11 3.28
N LEU A 42 -1.19 -2.51 4.54
CA LEU A 42 -1.05 -1.64 5.69
C LEU A 42 0.00 -2.17 6.65
N ALA A 43 0.85 -1.28 7.13
CA ALA A 43 1.76 -1.50 8.24
C ALA A 43 1.38 -0.55 9.38
N ALA A 44 1.07 -1.06 10.55
CA ALA A 44 0.61 -0.28 11.69
C ALA A 44 1.74 0.01 12.65
N PHE A 45 1.89 1.27 13.01
CA PHE A 45 2.90 1.76 13.96
C PHE A 45 2.22 2.55 15.08
N GLN A 46 2.89 2.70 16.22
CA GLN A 46 2.54 3.79 17.13
C GLN A 46 2.83 5.11 16.40
N LYS A 47 1.86 6.01 16.39
CA LYS A 47 2.03 7.30 15.71
C LYS A 47 3.17 8.14 16.30
N ALA A 48 3.41 8.01 17.60
CA ALA A 48 4.50 8.69 18.30
C ALA A 48 5.90 8.23 17.84
N ASP A 49 5.99 7.06 17.21
CA ASP A 49 7.25 6.50 16.69
C ASP A 49 7.47 6.83 15.21
N VAL A 50 6.61 7.64 14.60
CA VAL A 50 6.71 7.98 13.18
C VAL A 50 6.82 9.50 13.00
N ASP A 51 7.95 9.93 12.47
CA ASP A 51 8.19 11.31 12.08
C ASP A 51 7.83 11.52 10.61
N PHE A 52 6.98 12.53 10.35
CA PHE A 52 6.59 12.92 9.00
C PHE A 52 7.20 14.28 8.65
N VAL A 53 7.77 14.38 7.45
CA VAL A 53 8.30 15.60 6.86
C VAL A 53 7.56 15.91 5.58
N GLY A 54 7.20 17.17 5.38
CA GLY A 54 6.43 17.63 4.21
C GLY A 54 4.94 17.81 4.50
N GLU A 55 4.24 18.44 3.56
CA GLU A 55 2.82 18.79 3.72
C GLU A 55 1.92 17.63 3.32
N LEU A 56 1.14 17.14 4.27
CA LEU A 56 0.10 16.14 4.05
C LEU A 56 -1.27 16.80 3.94
N LYS A 57 -2.06 16.36 2.98
CA LYS A 57 -3.48 16.67 2.89
C LYS A 57 -4.29 15.61 3.61
N LEU A 58 -5.40 16.04 4.19
CA LEU A 58 -6.34 15.19 4.91
C LEU A 58 -7.65 15.06 4.13
N TYR A 59 -8.12 13.83 3.98
CA TYR A 59 -9.50 13.50 3.65
C TYR A 59 -10.14 12.72 4.80
N GLN A 60 -11.23 13.26 5.35
CA GLN A 60 -12.01 12.56 6.37
C GLN A 60 -13.05 11.66 5.70
N ASP A 61 -12.82 10.36 5.80
CA ASP A 61 -13.71 9.33 5.25
C ASP A 61 -14.68 8.90 6.34
N SER A 62 -15.90 9.45 6.32
CA SER A 62 -16.97 9.16 7.28
C SER A 62 -17.97 8.11 6.79
N ASP A 63 -17.89 7.70 5.52
CA ASP A 63 -18.75 6.69 4.91
C ASP A 63 -18.03 5.34 4.82
N THR A 64 -17.74 4.76 5.99
CA THR A 64 -17.05 3.46 6.07
C THR A 64 -18.01 2.34 6.45
N ASP A 65 -17.74 1.12 6.01
CA ASP A 65 -18.53 -0.08 6.32
C ASP A 65 -18.65 -0.35 7.84
N THR A 66 -17.73 0.20 8.64
CA THR A 66 -17.71 0.03 10.10
C THR A 66 -18.44 1.16 10.85
N GLY A 67 -18.83 2.22 10.15
CA GLY A 67 -19.37 3.44 10.75
C GLY A 67 -18.33 4.33 11.44
N ASN A 68 -17.06 3.92 11.51
CA ASN A 68 -15.99 4.74 12.06
C ASN A 68 -15.47 5.72 11.01
N THR A 69 -15.19 6.95 11.40
CA THR A 69 -14.44 7.88 10.58
C THR A 69 -13.00 7.39 10.43
N VAL A 70 -12.44 7.54 9.23
CA VAL A 70 -11.02 7.28 8.94
C VAL A 70 -10.39 8.54 8.37
N ASN A 71 -9.39 9.06 9.03
CA ASN A 71 -8.59 10.18 8.54
C ASN A 71 -7.54 9.62 7.57
N ARG A 72 -7.59 10.04 6.31
CA ARG A 72 -6.69 9.56 5.26
C ARG A 72 -5.75 10.67 4.84
N TYR A 73 -4.46 10.45 5.05
CA TYR A 73 -3.41 11.41 4.75
C TYR A 73 -2.69 11.03 3.46
N PHE A 74 -2.48 12.01 2.61
CA PHE A 74 -1.86 11.82 1.30
C PHE A 74 -1.04 13.05 0.90
N CYS A 75 -0.12 12.88 -0.04
CA CYS A 75 0.65 13.98 -0.60
C CYS A 75 -0.25 14.83 -1.50
N GLY A 76 -0.34 16.12 -1.22
CA GLY A 76 -1.15 17.06 -2.00
C GLY A 76 -0.63 17.31 -3.41
N GLN A 77 0.65 17.04 -3.67
CA GLN A 77 1.30 17.26 -4.96
C GLN A 77 1.11 16.08 -5.94
N CYS A 78 1.35 14.85 -5.49
CA CYS A 78 1.33 13.67 -6.36
C CYS A 78 0.18 12.69 -6.07
N GLY A 79 -0.62 12.95 -5.03
CA GLY A 79 -1.75 12.11 -4.65
C GLY A 79 -1.38 10.78 -3.97
N SER A 80 -0.08 10.49 -3.74
CA SER A 80 0.33 9.26 -3.05
C SER A 80 -0.33 9.15 -1.69
N PRO A 81 -1.09 8.08 -1.40
CA PRO A 81 -1.65 7.85 -0.07
C PRO A 81 -0.53 7.43 0.88
N ILE A 82 -0.37 8.10 2.01
CA ILE A 82 0.73 7.86 2.95
C ILE A 82 0.26 7.00 4.13
N TYR A 83 -0.67 7.51 4.92
CA TYR A 83 -1.17 6.76 6.07
C TYR A 83 -2.64 7.08 6.37
N SER A 84 -3.20 6.34 7.28
CA SER A 84 -4.55 6.58 7.80
C SER A 84 -4.55 6.47 9.32
N GLU A 85 -5.46 7.20 9.95
CA GLU A 85 -5.78 7.10 11.37
C GLU A 85 -7.25 6.77 11.55
N VAL A 86 -7.56 6.00 12.58
CA VAL A 86 -8.91 5.74 13.01
C VAL A 86 -9.11 6.44 14.36
N PRO A 87 -9.89 7.54 14.45
CA PRO A 87 -10.06 8.29 15.70
C PRO A 87 -10.57 7.43 16.87
N ALA A 88 -11.31 6.36 16.58
CA ALA A 88 -11.73 5.37 17.58
C ALA A 88 -10.58 4.49 18.12
N GLN A 89 -9.39 4.56 17.51
CA GLN A 89 -8.17 3.86 17.91
C GLN A 89 -7.01 4.86 17.94
N PRO A 90 -7.01 5.80 18.89
CA PRO A 90 -6.01 6.86 18.92
C PRO A 90 -4.60 6.31 19.12
N GLY A 91 -3.62 7.02 18.59
CA GLY A 91 -2.21 6.67 18.71
C GLY A 91 -1.69 5.67 17.67
N MET A 92 -2.52 5.21 16.74
CA MET A 92 -2.09 4.30 15.67
C MET A 92 -2.00 5.02 14.32
N ALA A 93 -0.89 4.84 13.63
CA ALA A 93 -0.70 5.22 12.23
C ALA A 93 -0.67 3.96 11.35
N PHE A 94 -1.62 3.86 10.42
CA PHE A 94 -1.69 2.77 9.44
C PHE A 94 -1.03 3.24 8.14
N ILE A 95 0.27 3.02 8.02
CA ILE A 95 1.08 3.41 6.85
C ILE A 95 0.73 2.51 5.67
N LYS A 96 0.65 3.08 4.47
CA LYS A 96 0.50 2.33 3.23
C LYS A 96 1.81 1.61 2.92
N ALA A 97 1.82 0.29 3.05
CA ALA A 97 3.06 -0.48 2.92
C ALA A 97 3.78 -0.28 1.57
N GLY A 98 3.02 0.00 0.49
CA GLY A 98 3.61 0.34 -0.80
C GLY A 98 4.33 1.69 -0.87
N THR A 99 4.33 2.48 0.20
CA THR A 99 5.10 3.74 0.30
C THR A 99 6.37 3.61 1.14
N LEU A 100 6.65 2.42 1.68
CA LEU A 100 7.95 2.09 2.28
C LEU A 100 9.02 2.03 1.18
N ASP A 101 10.22 2.49 1.50
CA ASP A 101 11.36 2.42 0.58
C ASP A 101 11.82 0.98 0.35
N ASP A 102 11.64 0.13 1.35
CA ASP A 102 11.90 -1.31 1.29
C ASP A 102 10.64 -2.08 1.70
N THR A 103 10.15 -2.90 0.79
CA THR A 103 8.96 -3.74 0.97
C THR A 103 9.27 -5.23 0.97
N ASP A 104 10.53 -5.64 0.86
CA ASP A 104 10.92 -7.05 0.67
C ASP A 104 10.57 -7.93 1.87
N ASP A 105 10.55 -7.35 3.07
CA ASP A 105 10.19 -8.02 4.31
C ASP A 105 8.70 -7.86 4.69
N PHE A 106 7.88 -7.25 3.83
CA PHE A 106 6.46 -7.11 4.12
C PHE A 106 5.75 -8.47 4.10
N VAL A 107 5.22 -8.86 5.25
CA VAL A 107 4.41 -10.08 5.38
C VAL A 107 3.04 -9.69 5.92
N ALA A 108 1.98 -9.99 5.18
CA ALA A 108 0.63 -9.79 5.67
C ALA A 108 0.31 -10.80 6.78
N MET A 109 0.18 -10.31 8.01
CA MET A 109 -0.13 -11.13 9.20
C MET A 109 -1.64 -11.36 9.33
N PHE A 110 -2.47 -10.46 8.78
CA PHE A 110 -3.91 -10.56 8.83
C PHE A 110 -4.56 -9.97 7.58
N THR A 111 -5.82 -10.29 7.40
CA THR A 111 -6.67 -9.77 6.32
C THR A 111 -7.98 -9.28 6.93
N VAL A 112 -8.40 -8.06 6.60
CA VAL A 112 -9.66 -7.47 7.06
C VAL A 112 -10.56 -7.09 5.90
N GLY A 113 -11.88 -7.01 6.17
CA GLY A 113 -12.90 -6.68 5.19
C GLY A 113 -13.48 -7.91 4.48
N ARG A 114 -14.64 -7.72 3.80
CA ARG A 114 -15.28 -8.81 3.06
C ARG A 114 -14.50 -9.12 1.80
N VAL A 115 -13.76 -10.21 1.81
CA VAL A 115 -13.30 -10.84 0.57
C VAL A 115 -14.50 -11.48 -0.09
N LYS A 116 -15.22 -10.76 -0.96
CA LYS A 116 -16.02 -11.42 -1.99
C LYS A 116 -15.00 -11.96 -2.99
N SER A 117 -14.56 -13.18 -2.73
CA SER A 117 -13.56 -13.89 -3.49
C SER A 117 -13.97 -13.95 -4.96
N LYS A 118 -13.42 -13.06 -5.79
CA LYS A 118 -13.37 -13.21 -7.25
C LYS A 118 -11.93 -13.20 -7.78
N ILE A 119 -10.97 -12.99 -6.91
CA ILE A 119 -9.55 -13.13 -7.24
C ILE A 119 -9.02 -14.14 -6.25
N GLY A 120 -8.49 -15.27 -6.72
CA GLY A 120 -8.09 -16.44 -5.94
C GLY A 120 -7.00 -16.22 -4.86
N LEU A 121 -7.16 -15.20 -4.05
CA LEU A 121 -6.38 -14.93 -2.85
C LEU A 121 -7.06 -15.62 -1.67
N SER A 122 -7.13 -16.91 -1.70
CA SER A 122 -7.59 -17.72 -0.57
C SER A 122 -6.41 -17.97 0.38
N SER A 123 -6.53 -17.44 1.61
CA SER A 123 -5.79 -17.83 2.83
C SER A 123 -4.26 -17.62 2.85
N PRO A 124 -3.68 -17.28 4.03
CA PRO A 124 -2.24 -17.00 4.20
C PRO A 124 -1.28 -18.16 3.90
N ARG A 125 -1.78 -19.31 3.48
CA ARG A 125 -0.96 -20.50 3.17
C ARG A 125 -0.52 -20.63 1.72
N MET A 126 -0.84 -19.66 0.85
CA MET A 126 -0.60 -19.83 -0.58
C MET A 126 0.03 -18.61 -1.24
N PHE A 127 1.16 -18.18 -0.68
CA PHE A 127 2.21 -17.56 -1.46
C PHE A 127 3.40 -18.53 -1.49
N PRO A 128 3.49 -19.43 -2.47
CA PRO A 128 4.78 -20.03 -2.77
C PRO A 128 5.68 -18.84 -3.13
N ARG A 129 6.89 -18.79 -2.55
CA ARG A 129 7.96 -17.89 -2.98
C ARG A 129 8.00 -17.89 -4.49
N PHE A 130 7.46 -16.85 -5.10
CA PHE A 130 7.61 -16.62 -6.53
C PHE A 130 9.00 -16.00 -6.74
N GLN A 131 10.04 -16.84 -6.54
CA GLN A 131 11.37 -16.54 -7.04
C GLN A 131 11.40 -16.83 -8.53
N ARG A 132 10.96 -15.86 -9.32
CA ARG A 132 11.44 -15.72 -10.71
C ARG A 132 11.52 -14.24 -11.02
N THR A 133 12.73 -13.75 -10.95
CA THR A 133 13.16 -12.51 -11.59
C THR A 133 12.82 -12.60 -13.07
N LEU A 134 11.71 -12.00 -13.47
CA LEU A 134 11.49 -11.68 -14.89
C LEU A 134 12.53 -10.61 -15.25
N LYS A 135 13.62 -11.01 -15.86
CA LYS A 135 14.56 -10.06 -16.51
C LYS A 135 13.78 -9.38 -17.63
N CYS A 136 13.44 -8.12 -17.43
CA CYS A 136 12.93 -7.26 -18.49
C CYS A 136 14.03 -7.12 -19.55
N LYS A 137 13.96 -7.89 -20.63
CA LYS A 137 14.80 -7.69 -21.79
C LYS A 137 14.31 -6.45 -22.52
N SER A 138 15.21 -5.51 -22.68
CA SER A 138 15.15 -4.22 -23.38
C SER A 138 13.93 -3.99 -24.28
N LEU A 139 13.15 -2.97 -23.95
CA LEU A 139 12.17 -2.38 -24.85
C LEU A 139 12.88 -1.87 -26.10
N ARG A 140 12.53 -2.37 -27.27
CA ARG A 140 12.90 -1.74 -28.53
C ARG A 140 12.09 -0.45 -28.70
N PRO A 141 12.67 0.63 -29.22
CA PRO A 141 11.92 1.86 -29.45
C PRO A 141 10.79 1.61 -30.46
N PHE A 142 9.69 2.28 -30.21
CA PHE A 142 8.46 2.27 -31.02
C PHE A 142 8.78 2.84 -32.41
N VAL A 143 8.72 2.02 -33.44
CA VAL A 143 8.75 2.43 -34.85
C VAL A 143 7.52 1.82 -35.50
N ASP A 144 6.72 2.68 -36.16
CA ASP A 144 5.58 2.31 -37.00
C ASP A 144 4.24 1.92 -36.34
N GLY A 145 3.65 2.81 -35.51
CA GLY A 145 2.18 2.96 -35.38
C GLY A 145 1.30 1.73 -35.09
N LYS A 146 1.86 0.55 -34.83
CA LYS A 146 1.08 -0.65 -34.52
C LYS A 146 1.32 -1.11 -33.08
N SER A 147 0.24 -1.33 -32.35
CA SER A 147 0.27 -1.80 -30.96
C SER A 147 1.10 -3.07 -30.81
N PRO A 148 2.00 -3.18 -29.81
CA PRO A 148 2.76 -4.39 -29.58
C PRO A 148 1.84 -5.52 -29.06
N LEU A 149 1.81 -6.63 -29.79
CA LEU A 149 1.21 -7.86 -29.31
C LEU A 149 2.18 -8.50 -28.31
N PHE A 150 1.79 -8.60 -27.03
CA PHE A 150 2.59 -9.33 -26.06
C PHE A 150 2.45 -10.84 -26.29
N ILE A 151 3.48 -11.47 -26.84
CA ILE A 151 3.58 -12.92 -26.86
C ILE A 151 4.38 -13.36 -25.62
N LEU A 152 3.68 -13.98 -24.66
CA LEU A 152 4.30 -14.68 -23.55
C LEU A 152 4.72 -16.07 -24.05
N THR A 153 6.03 -16.27 -24.30
CA THR A 153 6.58 -17.60 -24.53
C THR A 153 7.00 -18.21 -23.20
N ARG A 154 6.40 -19.36 -22.87
CA ARG A 154 6.88 -20.24 -21.81
C ARG A 154 8.13 -20.97 -22.31
N SER A 155 9.18 -20.90 -21.55
CA SER A 155 10.30 -21.82 -21.58
C SER A 155 10.48 -22.45 -20.22
#